data_4cfb17b023238e4665fc614235cb5a14
#
_entry.id   4cfb17b023238e4665fc614235cb5a14
#
_cell.length_a   1.000
_cell.length_b   1.000
_cell.length_c   1.000
_cell.angle_alpha   90.00
_cell.angle_beta   90.00
_cell.angle_gamma   90.00
#
_symmetry.space_group_name_H-M   'P 1'
#
loop_
_entity.id
_entity.type
_entity.pdbx_description
1 polymer ?
#
loop_
_entity_poly.entity_id
_entity_poly.type
_entity_poly.pdbx_seq_one_letter_code
_entity_poly.pdbx_strand_id
1 'polypeptide(L)' 'MICIKTKIPLEICEINDELKAIYHCKDSVCIWVFRNRVERNKFMDETIGMLKKDREGHYISNYK' A
#
# COMPACT_ATOMS: atom_id res chain seq x y z
N MET A 1 5.78 1.63 -3.25
CA MET A 1 4.93 2.50 -2.39
C MET A 1 4.85 3.91 -2.96
N ILE A 2 3.68 4.49 -2.90
CA ILE A 2 3.47 5.89 -3.28
C ILE A 2 2.96 6.63 -2.05
N CYS A 3 3.68 7.65 -1.61
CA CYS A 3 3.24 8.51 -0.50
C CYS A 3 2.69 9.81 -1.05
N ILE A 4 1.47 10.13 -0.68
CA ILE A 4 0.74 11.28 -1.21
C ILE A 4 0.40 12.22 -0.07
N LYS A 5 0.83 13.48 -0.17
CA LYS A 5 0.60 14.51 0.85
C LYS A 5 -0.59 15.41 0.54
N THR A 6 -1.12 15.32 -0.66
CA THR A 6 -2.23 16.16 -1.10
C THR A 6 -3.29 15.28 -1.78
N LYS A 7 -3.77 15.66 -2.94
CA LYS A 7 -4.77 14.92 -3.68
C LYS A 7 -4.20 13.63 -4.26
N ILE A 8 -4.94 12.54 -4.15
CA ILE A 8 -4.55 11.26 -4.76
C ILE A 8 -4.62 11.41 -6.29
N PRO A 9 -3.54 11.08 -7.02
CA PRO A 9 -3.56 11.15 -8.49
C PRO A 9 -4.66 10.27 -9.09
N LEU A 10 -5.24 10.73 -10.19
CA LEU A 10 -6.31 10.02 -10.87
C LEU A 10 -5.92 8.58 -11.22
N GLU A 11 -4.70 8.38 -11.67
CA GLU A 11 -4.18 7.06 -12.02
C GLU A 11 -4.28 6.07 -10.88
N ILE A 12 -4.03 6.54 -9.66
CA ILE A 12 -4.13 5.70 -8.46
C ILE A 12 -5.61 5.50 -8.08
N CYS A 13 -6.44 6.52 -8.25
CA CYS A 13 -7.87 6.42 -7.98
C CYS A 13 -8.57 5.40 -8.89
N GLU A 14 -8.09 5.25 -10.13
CA GLU A 14 -8.65 4.33 -11.10
C GLU A 14 -8.30 2.86 -10.82
N ILE A 15 -7.27 2.62 -10.01
CA ILE A 15 -6.91 1.27 -9.63
C ILE A 15 -7.99 0.71 -8.69
N ASN A 16 -8.40 -0.53 -8.93
CA ASN A 16 -9.39 -1.20 -8.09
C ASN A 16 -8.93 -1.23 -6.64
N ASP A 17 -9.80 -0.84 -5.72
CA ASP A 17 -9.49 -0.81 -4.28
C ASP A 17 -9.08 -2.17 -3.74
N GLU A 18 -9.54 -3.25 -4.34
CA GLU A 18 -9.14 -4.61 -3.95
C GLU A 18 -7.68 -4.91 -4.23
N LEU A 19 -7.04 -4.11 -5.08
CA LEU A 19 -5.63 -4.28 -5.45
C LEU A 19 -4.71 -3.30 -4.72
N LYS A 20 -5.26 -2.47 -3.84
CA LYS A 20 -4.51 -1.44 -3.12
C LYS A 20 -4.50 -1.71 -1.63
N ALA A 21 -3.33 -1.55 -1.00
CA ALA A 21 -3.23 -1.47 0.46
C ALA A 21 -2.93 -0.01 0.81
N ILE A 22 -3.77 0.59 1.65
CA ILE A 22 -3.68 2.00 1.98
C ILE A 22 -3.29 2.14 3.46
N TYR A 23 -2.24 2.93 3.70
CA TYR A 23 -1.78 3.21 5.05
C TYR A 23 -1.79 4.71 5.29
N HIS A 24 -2.61 5.15 6.24
CA HIS A 24 -2.73 6.57 6.58
C HIS A 24 -1.65 6.97 7.57
N CYS A 25 -0.82 7.91 7.17
CA CYS A 25 0.18 8.53 8.02
C CYS A 25 -0.35 9.88 8.50
N LYS A 26 0.33 10.50 9.46
CA LYS A 26 -0.06 11.79 10.00
C LYS A 26 -0.16 12.86 8.90
N ASP A 27 0.80 12.88 7.99
CA ASP A 27 0.91 13.92 6.96
C ASP A 27 0.71 13.41 5.54
N SER A 28 0.47 12.11 5.37
CA SER A 28 0.40 11.54 4.02
C SER A 28 -0.38 10.23 4.02
N VAL A 29 -0.70 9.76 2.83
CA VAL A 29 -1.30 8.45 2.60
C VAL A 29 -0.33 7.65 1.75
N CYS A 30 0.03 6.45 2.19
CA CYS A 30 0.93 5.58 1.46
C CYS A 30 0.13 4.42 0.87
N ILE A 31 0.38 4.13 -0.41
CA ILE A 31 -0.39 3.14 -1.15
C ILE A 31 0.55 2.12 -1.78
N TRP A 32 0.26 0.83 -1.56
CA TRP A 32 0.95 -0.28 -2.22
C TRP A 32 -0.03 -0.95 -3.17
N VAL A 33 0.41 -1.23 -4.39
CA VAL A 33 -0.41 -1.83 -5.43
C VAL A 33 0.03 -3.27 -5.69
N PHE A 34 -0.93 -4.17 -5.86
CA PHE A 34 -0.69 -5.59 -6.03
C PHE A 34 -1.32 -6.12 -7.33
N ARG A 35 -0.91 -7.31 -7.74
CA ARG A 35 -1.40 -7.94 -8.97
C ARG A 35 -2.80 -8.51 -8.81
N ASN A 36 -3.14 -8.92 -7.60
CA ASN A 36 -4.45 -9.51 -7.32
C ASN A 36 -4.80 -9.31 -5.83
N ARG A 37 -6.05 -9.62 -5.52
CA ARG A 37 -6.58 -9.45 -4.17
C ARG A 37 -5.90 -10.36 -3.15
N VAL A 38 -5.54 -11.56 -3.57
CA VAL A 38 -4.89 -12.53 -2.67
C VAL A 38 -3.56 -11.98 -2.16
N GLU A 39 -2.74 -11.41 -3.05
CA GLU A 39 -1.47 -10.80 -2.66
C GLU A 39 -1.69 -9.61 -1.73
N ARG A 40 -2.68 -8.77 -2.05
CA ARG A 40 -3.01 -7.61 -1.23
C ARG A 40 -3.41 -8.04 0.19
N ASN A 41 -4.30 -9.02 0.30
CA ASN A 41 -4.77 -9.51 1.59
C ASN A 41 -3.63 -10.14 2.40
N LYS A 42 -2.79 -10.91 1.73
CA LYS A 42 -1.62 -11.51 2.37
C LYS A 42 -0.67 -10.46 2.92
N PHE A 43 -0.40 -9.42 2.14
CA PHE A 43 0.45 -8.31 2.59
C PHE A 43 -0.15 -7.64 3.82
N MET A 44 -1.44 -7.35 3.79
CA MET A 44 -2.11 -6.70 4.92
C MET A 44 -2.02 -7.55 6.19
N ASP A 45 -2.23 -8.86 6.07
CA ASP A 45 -2.13 -9.77 7.21
C ASP A 45 -0.70 -9.86 7.75
N GLU A 46 0.28 -9.93 6.86
CA GLU A 46 1.69 -10.07 7.24
C GLU A 46 2.25 -8.79 7.86
N THR A 47 1.66 -7.65 7.58
CA THR A 47 2.17 -6.35 8.04
C THR A 47 1.35 -5.72 9.16
N ILE A 48 0.43 -6.46 9.75
CA ILE A 48 -0.34 -5.97 10.89
C ILE A 48 0.60 -5.56 12.01
N GLY A 49 0.44 -4.32 12.50
CA GLY A 49 1.28 -3.80 13.57
C GLY A 49 2.62 -3.24 13.13
N MET A 50 2.98 -3.39 11.86
CA MET A 50 4.23 -2.84 11.35
C MET A 50 4.14 -1.34 11.09
N LEU A 51 5.27 -0.66 11.27
CA LEU A 51 5.40 0.74 10.89
C LEU A 51 5.52 0.85 9.36
N LYS A 52 5.26 2.05 8.83
CA LYS A 52 5.35 2.31 7.39
C LYS A 52 6.67 1.84 6.78
N LYS A 53 7.76 2.13 7.45
CA LYS A 53 9.11 1.75 7.01
C LYS A 53 9.24 0.23 6.87
N ASP A 54 8.74 -0.50 7.85
CA ASP A 54 8.81 -1.95 7.84
C ASP A 54 7.91 -2.55 6.76
N ARG A 55 6.75 -1.97 6.54
CA ARG A 55 5.85 -2.38 5.47
C ARG A 55 6.49 -2.21 4.10
N GLU A 56 7.16 -1.08 3.89
CA GLU A 56 7.85 -0.82 2.64
C GLU A 56 8.94 -1.86 2.37
N GLY A 57 9.76 -2.16 3.39
CA GLY A 57 10.79 -3.19 3.27
C GLY A 57 10.19 -4.55 2.93
N HIS A 58 9.11 -4.92 3.59
CA HIS A 58 8.42 -6.17 3.34
C HIS A 58 7.87 -6.23 1.92
N TYR A 59 7.28 -5.15 1.45
CA TYR A 59 6.74 -5.06 0.10
C TYR A 59 7.84 -5.23 -0.95
N ILE A 60 8.94 -4.50 -0.80
CA ILE A 60 10.07 -4.57 -1.73
C ILE A 60 10.66 -5.98 -1.78
N SER A 61 10.78 -6.63 -0.63
CA SER A 61 11.38 -7.96 -0.54
C SER A 61 10.50 -9.08 -1.10
N ASN A 62 9.19 -8.93 -1.07
CA ASN A 62 8.27 -10.04 -1.36
C ASN A 62 7.30 -9.78 -2.52
N TYR A 63 7.04 -8.54 -2.88
CA TYR A 63 5.99 -8.20 -3.85
C TYR A 63 6.46 -7.33 -5.01
N LYS A 64 7.67 -6.85 -4.96
CA LYS A 64 8.17 -5.97 -6.03
C LYS A 64 9.05 -6.70 -7.06
#